data_5edcac2abba57729d62cdf3a8666bd21
#
_entry.id   5edcac2abba57729d62cdf3a8666bd21
#
_cell.length_a   1.000
_cell.length_b   1.000
_cell.length_c   1.000
_cell.angle_alpha   90.00
_cell.angle_beta   90.00
_cell.angle_gamma   90.00
#
_symmetry.space_group_name_H-M   'P 1'
#
loop_
_entity.id
_entity.type
_entity.pdbx_description
1 polymer ?
#
loop_
_entity_poly.entity_id
_entity_poly.type
_entity_poly.pdbx_seq_one_letter_code
_entity_poly.pdbx_strand_id
1 'polypeptide(L)'
;VMALRYNDRPWVGIQFHPESILTPDGLQLLGNFPDNVVPSGQKEKRISRILDALAAGQDLTADMAAAGFTDIMDGRMTPAQAGCFLMGLRMKGETPLEMAHAVGIALGRANRVEGLEGDCIDVVGTGGDGRNSFNCSTATALTLAGMGYRVVKHGNRAVSSSCGSADALEGLGFPLDVAPEDVRRLLDERNFAFLFAPNFHPAFRNVGPIRRELGIRTLFNLLG
;
A
#
# COMPACT_ATOMS: atom_id res chain seq x y z
N VAL A 1 -12.08 -32.02 32.97
CA VAL A 1 -12.39 -31.05 31.93
C VAL A 1 -12.83 -29.77 32.62
N MET A 2 -12.12 -28.69 32.40
CA MET A 2 -12.56 -27.42 32.93
C MET A 2 -12.89 -26.51 31.78
N ALA A 3 -14.19 -26.35 31.52
CA ALA A 3 -14.70 -25.33 30.59
C ALA A 3 -15.64 -24.44 31.41
N LEU A 4 -15.49 -23.14 31.23
CA LEU A 4 -16.33 -22.12 31.84
C LEU A 4 -17.10 -21.41 30.74
N ARG A 5 -18.41 -21.28 30.87
CA ARG A 5 -19.26 -20.48 30.02
C ARG A 5 -19.82 -19.31 30.83
N TYR A 6 -19.70 -18.12 30.30
CA TYR A 6 -20.35 -16.93 30.86
C TYR A 6 -21.78 -16.84 30.37
N ASN A 7 -22.72 -16.58 31.27
CA ASN A 7 -24.14 -16.55 30.92
C ASN A 7 -24.59 -15.24 30.27
N ASP A 8 -23.82 -14.18 30.46
CA ASP A 8 -24.10 -12.80 30.01
C ASP A 8 -23.24 -12.36 28.84
N ARG A 9 -22.30 -13.19 28.41
CA ARG A 9 -21.35 -12.91 27.33
C ARG A 9 -21.06 -14.18 26.53
N PRO A 10 -20.75 -14.07 25.23
CA PRO A 10 -20.40 -15.22 24.39
C PRO A 10 -18.97 -15.71 24.66
N TRP A 11 -18.56 -15.77 25.92
CA TRP A 11 -17.23 -16.19 26.31
C TRP A 11 -17.25 -17.61 26.87
N VAL A 12 -16.30 -18.41 26.39
CA VAL A 12 -16.03 -19.76 26.86
C VAL A 12 -14.56 -19.88 27.18
N GLY A 13 -14.22 -20.22 28.39
CA GLY A 13 -12.86 -20.53 28.82
C GLY A 13 -12.62 -22.04 28.82
N ILE A 14 -11.53 -22.50 28.24
CA ILE A 14 -11.11 -23.89 28.18
C ILE A 14 -9.73 -24.00 28.84
N GLN A 15 -9.57 -24.94 29.79
CA GLN A 15 -8.31 -25.16 30.51
C GLN A 15 -7.67 -26.51 30.13
N PHE A 16 -7.68 -26.86 28.86
CA PHE A 16 -6.96 -28.05 28.35
C PHE A 16 -6.57 -27.77 26.90
N HIS A 17 -5.72 -28.62 26.37
CA HIS A 17 -5.26 -28.49 24.98
C HIS A 17 -6.15 -29.32 24.05
N PRO A 18 -7.19 -28.74 23.42
CA PRO A 18 -8.11 -29.50 22.57
C PRO A 18 -7.42 -30.03 21.31
N GLU A 19 -6.30 -29.42 20.89
CA GLU A 19 -5.46 -29.83 19.77
C GLU A 19 -4.53 -30.99 20.10
N SER A 20 -4.45 -31.39 21.38
CA SER A 20 -3.55 -32.46 21.82
C SER A 20 -4.03 -33.82 21.32
N ILE A 21 -3.08 -34.69 20.93
CA ILE A 21 -3.36 -36.08 20.55
C ILE A 21 -4.07 -36.90 21.67
N LEU A 22 -3.97 -36.44 22.92
CA LEU A 22 -4.62 -37.04 24.07
C LEU A 22 -6.06 -36.53 24.29
N THR A 23 -6.56 -35.66 23.39
CA THR A 23 -7.93 -35.13 23.43
C THR A 23 -8.69 -35.64 22.20
N PRO A 24 -9.31 -36.86 22.23
CA PRO A 24 -9.86 -37.48 21.00
C PRO A 24 -10.89 -36.64 20.26
N ASP A 25 -11.72 -35.90 20.99
CA ASP A 25 -12.80 -35.07 20.43
C ASP A 25 -12.40 -33.57 20.36
N GLY A 26 -11.12 -33.25 20.52
CA GLY A 26 -10.64 -31.88 20.60
C GLY A 26 -10.90 -31.08 19.34
N LEU A 27 -10.72 -31.66 18.14
CA LEU A 27 -10.99 -31.03 16.85
C LEU A 27 -12.47 -30.73 16.63
N GLN A 28 -13.35 -31.66 17.08
CA GLN A 28 -14.80 -31.46 17.01
C GLN A 28 -15.25 -30.36 17.97
N LEU A 29 -14.64 -30.29 19.14
CA LEU A 29 -14.90 -29.25 20.13
C LEU A 29 -14.48 -27.87 19.57
N LEU A 30 -13.31 -27.76 18.89
CA LEU A 30 -12.87 -26.55 18.23
C LEU A 30 -13.80 -26.16 17.07
N GLY A 31 -14.28 -27.13 16.30
CA GLY A 31 -15.23 -26.90 15.20
C GLY A 31 -16.61 -26.39 15.63
N ASN A 32 -16.98 -26.63 16.92
CA ASN A 32 -18.23 -26.15 17.48
C ASN A 32 -18.19 -24.74 18.08
N PHE A 33 -17.01 -24.09 18.05
CA PHE A 33 -16.93 -22.69 18.44
C PHE A 33 -17.65 -21.82 17.40
N PRO A 34 -18.58 -20.95 17.80
CA PRO A 34 -19.20 -20.00 16.89
C PRO A 34 -18.13 -19.13 16.21
N ASP A 35 -18.27 -18.88 14.90
CA ASP A 35 -17.36 -18.07 14.12
C ASP A 35 -17.08 -16.67 14.72
N ASN A 36 -17.97 -16.20 15.56
CA ASN A 36 -17.88 -14.92 16.27
C ASN A 36 -16.90 -14.94 17.46
N VAL A 37 -16.44 -16.11 17.91
CA VAL A 37 -15.53 -16.25 19.06
C VAL A 37 -14.07 -16.38 18.62
N VAL A 38 -13.81 -16.67 17.34
CA VAL A 38 -12.45 -16.88 16.78
C VAL A 38 -12.16 -15.98 15.55
N PRO A 39 -12.43 -14.66 15.55
CA PRO A 39 -12.12 -13.85 14.38
C PRO A 39 -10.65 -13.45 14.28
N SER A 40 -9.91 -13.33 15.38
CA SER A 40 -8.52 -12.85 15.41
C SER A 40 -7.51 -13.92 14.95
N GLY A 41 -7.71 -15.15 15.30
CA GLY A 41 -6.74 -16.23 15.01
C GLY A 41 -6.60 -16.61 13.54
N GLN A 42 -7.64 -16.45 12.71
CA GLN A 42 -7.54 -16.74 11.26
C GLN A 42 -6.75 -15.66 10.51
N LYS A 43 -6.90 -14.42 10.91
CA LYS A 43 -6.18 -13.30 10.30
C LYS A 43 -4.69 -13.36 10.62
N GLU A 44 -4.33 -13.61 11.87
CA GLU A 44 -2.94 -13.78 12.29
C GLU A 44 -2.29 -14.98 11.59
N LYS A 45 -2.98 -16.12 11.51
CA LYS A 45 -2.50 -17.31 10.78
C LYS A 45 -2.29 -17.03 9.28
N ARG A 46 -3.13 -16.19 8.65
CA ARG A 46 -2.99 -15.83 7.24
C ARG A 46 -1.73 -15.00 7.01
N ILE A 47 -1.51 -13.95 7.81
CA ILE A 47 -0.31 -13.11 7.70
C ILE A 47 0.95 -13.95 7.98
N SER A 48 0.96 -14.79 9.02
CA SER A 48 2.09 -15.67 9.31
C SER A 48 2.44 -16.57 8.13
N ARG A 49 1.46 -17.20 7.48
CA ARG A 49 1.71 -18.03 6.28
C ARG A 49 2.34 -17.26 5.13
N ILE A 50 1.92 -16.01 4.92
CA ILE A 50 2.51 -15.14 3.89
C ILE A 50 3.98 -14.84 4.24
N LEU A 51 4.25 -14.50 5.50
CA LEU A 51 5.61 -14.20 5.96
C LEU A 51 6.51 -15.45 5.93
N ASP A 52 6.00 -16.62 6.28
CA ASP A 52 6.72 -17.89 6.20
C ASP A 52 7.10 -18.24 4.76
N ALA A 53 6.18 -18.04 3.80
CA ALA A 53 6.47 -18.24 2.37
C ALA A 53 7.60 -17.31 1.89
N LEU A 54 7.53 -16.02 2.26
CA LEU A 54 8.57 -15.05 1.92
C LEU A 54 9.90 -15.38 2.59
N ALA A 55 9.90 -15.80 3.85
CA ALA A 55 11.10 -16.21 4.57
C ALA A 55 11.77 -17.45 3.95
N ALA A 56 10.96 -18.34 3.35
CA ALA A 56 11.44 -19.50 2.58
C ALA A 56 11.88 -19.13 1.15
N GLY A 57 11.85 -17.86 0.74
CA GLY A 57 12.17 -17.40 -0.61
C GLY A 57 11.15 -17.83 -1.67
N GLN A 58 9.92 -18.17 -1.25
CA GLN A 58 8.88 -18.64 -2.16
C GLN A 58 8.08 -17.46 -2.75
N ASP A 59 7.67 -17.59 -4.00
CA ASP A 59 6.76 -16.67 -4.64
C ASP A 59 5.38 -16.75 -4.00
N LEU A 60 4.72 -15.59 -3.84
CA LEU A 60 3.37 -15.56 -3.32
C LEU A 60 2.38 -16.05 -4.38
N THR A 61 1.43 -16.87 -3.95
CA THR A 61 0.26 -17.17 -4.79
C THR A 61 -0.58 -15.91 -4.98
N ALA A 62 -1.47 -15.91 -5.99
CA ALA A 62 -2.39 -14.78 -6.24
C ALA A 62 -3.18 -14.36 -4.99
N ASP A 63 -3.71 -15.35 -4.25
CA ASP A 63 -4.46 -15.11 -3.01
C ASP A 63 -3.59 -14.53 -1.90
N MET A 64 -2.36 -15.02 -1.75
CA MET A 64 -1.41 -14.52 -0.74
C MET A 64 -0.96 -13.09 -1.08
N ALA A 65 -0.67 -12.81 -2.35
CA ALA A 65 -0.30 -11.49 -2.82
C ALA A 65 -1.47 -10.50 -2.62
N ALA A 66 -2.67 -10.87 -3.08
CA ALA A 66 -3.87 -10.05 -2.88
C ALA A 66 -4.13 -9.75 -1.40
N ALA A 67 -4.05 -10.77 -0.54
CA ALA A 67 -4.26 -10.63 0.90
C ALA A 67 -3.18 -9.75 1.55
N GLY A 68 -1.90 -10.01 1.26
CA GLY A 68 -0.77 -9.28 1.82
C GLY A 68 -0.81 -7.79 1.45
N PHE A 69 -0.97 -7.46 0.17
CA PHE A 69 -1.05 -6.07 -0.27
C PHE A 69 -2.31 -5.35 0.23
N THR A 70 -3.43 -6.07 0.33
CA THR A 70 -4.64 -5.54 0.95
C THR A 70 -4.40 -5.21 2.42
N ASP A 71 -3.80 -6.11 3.18
CA ASP A 71 -3.60 -5.93 4.61
C ASP A 71 -2.59 -4.83 4.94
N ILE A 72 -1.51 -4.67 4.17
CA ILE A 72 -0.55 -3.58 4.38
C ILE A 72 -1.16 -2.22 4.01
N MET A 73 -1.86 -2.11 2.87
CA MET A 73 -2.46 -0.86 2.42
C MET A 73 -3.65 -0.42 3.29
N ASP A 74 -4.37 -1.35 3.88
CA ASP A 74 -5.47 -1.04 4.81
C ASP A 74 -4.97 -0.84 6.26
N GLY A 75 -3.66 -0.89 6.50
CA GLY A 75 -3.08 -0.70 7.84
C GLY A 75 -3.41 -1.84 8.81
N ARG A 76 -3.69 -3.04 8.30
CA ARG A 76 -4.02 -4.21 9.12
C ARG A 76 -2.81 -5.02 9.57
N MET A 77 -1.63 -4.77 9.01
CA MET A 77 -0.37 -5.32 9.48
C MET A 77 0.21 -4.44 10.58
N THR A 78 0.83 -5.06 11.59
CA THR A 78 1.68 -4.32 12.52
C THR A 78 2.92 -3.79 11.80
N PRO A 79 3.61 -2.75 12.31
CA PRO A 79 4.85 -2.26 11.69
C PRO A 79 5.89 -3.37 11.46
N ALA A 80 6.04 -4.30 12.42
CA ALA A 80 6.94 -5.44 12.29
C ALA A 80 6.52 -6.38 11.16
N GLN A 81 5.23 -6.74 11.05
CA GLN A 81 4.71 -7.58 9.98
C GLN A 81 4.89 -6.92 8.61
N ALA A 82 4.58 -5.63 8.51
CA ALA A 82 4.73 -4.89 7.27
C ALA A 82 6.21 -4.76 6.85
N GLY A 83 7.10 -4.53 7.81
CA GLY A 83 8.55 -4.52 7.57
C GLY A 83 9.05 -5.87 7.05
N CYS A 84 8.66 -6.97 7.69
CA CYS A 84 8.98 -8.33 7.25
C CYS A 84 8.42 -8.63 5.85
N PHE A 85 7.18 -8.22 5.57
CA PHE A 85 6.54 -8.42 4.27
C PHE A 85 7.31 -7.70 3.15
N LEU A 86 7.63 -6.42 3.34
CA LEU A 86 8.36 -5.63 2.35
C LEU A 86 9.80 -6.13 2.15
N MET A 87 10.47 -6.50 3.25
CA MET A 87 11.83 -7.03 3.18
C MET A 87 11.86 -8.41 2.55
N GLY A 88 10.90 -9.28 2.88
CA GLY A 88 10.78 -10.62 2.29
C GLY A 88 10.58 -10.55 0.78
N LEU A 89 9.68 -9.70 0.28
CA LEU A 89 9.50 -9.46 -1.15
C LEU A 89 10.79 -9.00 -1.82
N ARG A 90 11.48 -8.04 -1.23
CA ARG A 90 12.73 -7.50 -1.76
C ARG A 90 13.86 -8.55 -1.77
N MET A 91 14.01 -9.36 -0.71
CA MET A 91 15.06 -10.38 -0.61
C MET A 91 14.88 -11.49 -1.64
N LYS A 92 13.64 -11.92 -1.83
CA LYS A 92 13.28 -12.93 -2.82
C LYS A 92 13.37 -12.39 -4.27
N GLY A 93 13.11 -11.12 -4.46
CA GLY A 93 12.81 -10.48 -5.74
C GLY A 93 11.31 -10.55 -6.06
N GLU A 94 10.73 -9.42 -6.41
CA GLU A 94 9.31 -9.29 -6.71
C GLU A 94 8.97 -9.93 -8.07
N THR A 95 7.88 -10.69 -8.12
CA THR A 95 7.39 -11.27 -9.38
C THR A 95 6.41 -10.32 -10.10
N PRO A 96 6.20 -10.47 -11.42
CA PRO A 96 5.19 -9.72 -12.16
C PRO A 96 3.78 -9.89 -11.58
N LEU A 97 3.43 -11.07 -11.06
CA LEU A 97 2.15 -11.34 -10.43
C LEU A 97 1.97 -10.52 -9.15
N GLU A 98 2.97 -10.50 -8.29
CA GLU A 98 2.96 -9.71 -7.05
C GLU A 98 2.87 -8.21 -7.35
N MET A 99 3.63 -7.74 -8.34
CA MET A 99 3.55 -6.36 -8.81
C MET A 99 2.15 -6.00 -9.32
N ALA A 100 1.54 -6.87 -10.14
CA ALA A 100 0.20 -6.65 -10.67
C ALA A 100 -0.85 -6.54 -9.56
N HIS A 101 -0.78 -7.40 -8.53
CA HIS A 101 -1.66 -7.32 -7.36
C HIS A 101 -1.46 -6.02 -6.57
N ALA A 102 -0.20 -5.61 -6.34
CA ALA A 102 0.10 -4.36 -5.65
C ALA A 102 -0.47 -3.14 -6.39
N VAL A 103 -0.27 -3.08 -7.72
CA VAL A 103 -0.84 -2.04 -8.60
C VAL A 103 -2.36 -2.04 -8.55
N GLY A 104 -3.00 -3.21 -8.76
CA GLY A 104 -4.46 -3.31 -8.79
C GLY A 104 -5.11 -2.86 -7.48
N ILE A 105 -4.51 -3.23 -6.34
CA ILE A 105 -4.99 -2.84 -5.02
C ILE A 105 -4.79 -1.34 -4.78
N ALA A 106 -3.62 -0.79 -5.18
CA ALA A 106 -3.36 0.64 -5.07
C ALA A 106 -4.34 1.47 -5.89
N LEU A 107 -4.56 1.08 -7.16
CA LEU A 107 -5.52 1.75 -8.06
C LEU A 107 -6.96 1.63 -7.58
N GLY A 108 -7.34 0.51 -6.99
CA GLY A 108 -8.68 0.30 -6.43
C GLY A 108 -8.97 1.19 -5.21
N ARG A 109 -7.95 1.77 -4.58
CA ARG A 109 -8.03 2.68 -3.43
C ARG A 109 -7.65 4.12 -3.76
N ALA A 110 -7.31 4.38 -5.01
CA ALA A 110 -6.94 5.72 -5.46
C ALA A 110 -8.16 6.61 -5.59
N ASN A 111 -7.99 7.89 -5.23
CA ASN A 111 -8.93 8.94 -5.59
C ASN A 111 -8.76 9.24 -7.08
N ARG A 112 -9.73 8.85 -7.89
CA ARG A 112 -9.65 9.00 -9.34
C ARG A 112 -10.09 10.38 -9.78
N VAL A 113 -9.46 10.89 -10.82
CA VAL A 113 -9.93 12.07 -11.55
C VAL A 113 -10.87 11.59 -12.65
N GLU A 114 -12.13 12.00 -12.58
CA GLU A 114 -13.13 11.63 -13.56
C GLU A 114 -13.40 12.77 -14.55
N GLY A 115 -13.93 12.43 -15.72
CA GLY A 115 -14.39 13.42 -16.71
C GLY A 115 -13.26 14.19 -17.40
N LEU A 116 -12.04 13.68 -17.43
CA LEU A 116 -10.99 14.23 -18.29
C LEU A 116 -11.27 13.82 -19.75
N GLU A 117 -11.46 14.80 -20.61
CA GLU A 117 -11.64 14.60 -22.05
C GLU A 117 -10.32 14.90 -22.78
N GLY A 118 -10.04 14.13 -23.85
CA GLY A 118 -8.84 14.27 -24.65
C GLY A 118 -7.58 13.71 -24.01
N ASP A 119 -6.48 13.82 -24.74
CA ASP A 119 -5.19 13.28 -24.31
C ASP A 119 -4.52 14.17 -23.27
N CYS A 120 -3.94 13.55 -22.25
CA CYS A 120 -3.10 14.19 -21.25
C CYS A 120 -1.73 13.51 -21.20
N ILE A 121 -0.70 14.30 -20.93
CA ILE A 121 0.67 13.82 -20.79
C ILE A 121 1.00 13.73 -19.30
N ASP A 122 1.57 12.60 -18.86
CA ASP A 122 2.28 12.51 -17.59
C ASP A 122 3.77 12.31 -17.84
N VAL A 123 4.59 13.03 -17.07
CA VAL A 123 6.04 12.92 -17.10
C VAL A 123 6.52 12.55 -15.71
N VAL A 124 6.73 11.27 -15.48
CA VAL A 124 7.04 10.73 -14.16
C VAL A 124 8.31 9.89 -14.20
N GLY A 125 9.07 9.90 -13.11
CA GLY A 125 10.16 8.98 -12.84
C GLY A 125 9.85 8.15 -11.59
N THR A 126 10.46 6.98 -11.47
CA THR A 126 10.27 6.11 -10.30
C THR A 126 10.78 6.73 -9.00
N GLY A 127 11.67 7.72 -9.08
CA GLY A 127 12.29 8.35 -7.90
C GLY A 127 13.20 7.41 -7.10
N GLY A 128 13.80 7.95 -6.04
CA GLY A 128 14.56 7.13 -5.09
C GLY A 128 15.83 6.48 -5.66
N ASP A 129 16.40 7.01 -6.74
CA ASP A 129 17.63 6.50 -7.36
C ASP A 129 18.92 6.98 -6.66
N GLY A 130 18.78 7.87 -5.67
CA GLY A 130 19.90 8.41 -4.88
C GLY A 130 20.85 9.33 -5.64
N ARG A 131 20.52 9.73 -6.88
CA ARG A 131 21.42 10.51 -7.74
C ARG A 131 21.39 12.00 -7.48
N ASN A 132 20.45 12.51 -6.69
CA ASN A 132 20.27 13.96 -6.43
C ASN A 132 20.28 14.82 -7.70
N SER A 133 19.69 14.30 -8.79
CA SER A 133 19.62 14.97 -10.08
C SER A 133 18.61 16.12 -10.02
N PHE A 134 18.75 17.04 -10.97
CA PHE A 134 17.77 18.09 -11.23
C PHE A 134 16.37 17.49 -11.48
N ASN A 135 15.31 18.20 -11.07
CA ASN A 135 13.92 17.79 -11.26
C ASN A 135 13.50 17.85 -12.75
N CYS A 136 14.19 17.07 -13.61
CA CYS A 136 13.99 17.09 -15.07
C CYS A 136 12.53 16.85 -15.43
N SER A 137 11.86 15.88 -14.82
CA SER A 137 10.46 15.57 -15.12
C SER A 137 9.53 16.74 -14.78
N THR A 138 9.80 17.50 -13.70
CA THR A 138 9.01 18.68 -13.35
C THR A 138 9.25 19.82 -14.35
N ALA A 139 10.50 20.08 -14.70
CA ALA A 139 10.83 21.10 -15.71
C ALA A 139 10.22 20.76 -17.07
N THR A 140 10.32 19.51 -17.52
CA THR A 140 9.70 19.02 -18.75
C THR A 140 8.18 19.21 -18.73
N ALA A 141 7.52 18.82 -17.63
CA ALA A 141 6.08 18.96 -17.48
C ALA A 141 5.62 20.43 -17.59
N LEU A 142 6.31 21.36 -16.92
CA LEU A 142 6.00 22.78 -16.99
C LEU A 142 6.28 23.36 -18.39
N THR A 143 7.36 22.93 -19.06
CA THR A 143 7.68 23.33 -20.43
C THR A 143 6.60 22.90 -21.42
N LEU A 144 6.16 21.61 -21.32
CA LEU A 144 5.09 21.10 -22.19
C LEU A 144 3.76 21.83 -21.95
N ALA A 145 3.43 22.12 -20.70
CA ALA A 145 2.23 22.92 -20.39
C ALA A 145 2.32 24.33 -20.96
N GLY A 146 3.49 24.98 -20.88
CA GLY A 146 3.75 26.28 -21.51
C GLY A 146 3.69 26.26 -23.02
N MET A 147 3.92 25.11 -23.66
CA MET A 147 3.73 24.87 -25.09
C MET A 147 2.27 24.60 -25.49
N GLY A 148 1.35 24.56 -24.54
CA GLY A 148 -0.07 24.31 -24.78
C GLY A 148 -0.51 22.86 -24.69
N TYR A 149 0.37 21.94 -24.28
CA TYR A 149 -0.02 20.54 -24.05
C TYR A 149 -0.68 20.38 -22.68
N ARG A 150 -1.73 19.55 -22.60
CA ARG A 150 -2.38 19.22 -21.32
C ARG A 150 -1.52 18.24 -20.54
N VAL A 151 -1.03 18.67 -19.40
CA VAL A 151 -0.11 17.89 -18.56
C VAL A 151 -0.74 17.62 -17.19
N VAL A 152 -0.88 16.34 -16.84
CA VAL A 152 -1.29 15.88 -15.53
C VAL A 152 -0.11 15.20 -14.87
N LYS A 153 0.63 15.94 -14.05
CA LYS A 153 1.83 15.42 -13.41
C LYS A 153 1.52 14.81 -12.06
N HIS A 154 1.79 13.51 -11.91
CA HIS A 154 1.78 12.85 -10.60
C HIS A 154 3.17 12.97 -9.93
N GLY A 155 3.19 13.17 -8.61
CA GLY A 155 4.45 13.27 -7.88
C GLY A 155 4.32 13.37 -6.37
N ASN A 156 5.46 13.37 -5.69
CA ASN A 156 5.55 13.40 -4.24
C ASN A 156 6.69 14.32 -3.76
N ARG A 157 6.78 14.51 -2.43
CA ARG A 157 7.94 15.12 -1.78
C ARG A 157 9.16 14.22 -1.88
N ALA A 158 10.33 14.77 -1.68
CA ALA A 158 11.57 14.02 -1.64
C ALA A 158 11.54 12.93 -0.57
N VAL A 159 12.06 11.75 -0.91
CA VAL A 159 12.29 10.64 0.04
C VAL A 159 13.77 10.44 0.27
N SER A 160 14.58 10.49 -0.78
CA SER A 160 16.03 10.25 -0.76
C SER A 160 16.85 11.37 -1.42
N SER A 161 16.21 12.32 -2.11
CA SER A 161 16.83 13.49 -2.73
C SER A 161 16.63 14.74 -1.88
N SER A 162 17.36 15.81 -2.18
CA SER A 162 17.25 17.11 -1.51
C SER A 162 15.95 17.86 -1.85
N CYS A 163 15.31 17.55 -2.98
CA CYS A 163 14.11 18.25 -3.46
C CYS A 163 13.29 17.32 -4.36
N GLY A 164 12.07 17.00 -3.97
CA GLY A 164 11.11 16.25 -4.78
C GLY A 164 10.32 17.15 -5.72
N SER A 165 9.48 16.55 -6.57
CA SER A 165 8.64 17.30 -7.49
C SER A 165 7.63 18.21 -6.78
N ALA A 166 7.05 17.75 -5.68
CA ALA A 166 6.15 18.55 -4.87
C ALA A 166 6.87 19.72 -4.20
N ASP A 167 8.07 19.49 -3.66
CA ASP A 167 8.85 20.53 -3.00
C ASP A 167 9.25 21.65 -4.00
N ALA A 168 9.63 21.26 -5.22
CA ALA A 168 9.95 22.21 -6.28
C ALA A 168 8.74 23.05 -6.71
N LEU A 169 7.58 22.42 -6.90
CA LEU A 169 6.34 23.10 -7.29
C LEU A 169 5.82 24.02 -6.18
N GLU A 170 5.87 23.60 -4.93
CA GLU A 170 5.51 24.42 -3.77
C GLU A 170 6.42 25.66 -3.68
N GLY A 171 7.73 25.49 -3.89
CA GLY A 171 8.70 26.58 -3.95
C GLY A 171 8.43 27.57 -5.10
N LEU A 172 7.79 27.13 -6.18
CA LEU A 172 7.32 27.95 -7.29
C LEU A 172 5.92 28.56 -7.05
N GLY A 173 5.31 28.32 -5.91
CA GLY A 173 3.99 28.84 -5.54
C GLY A 173 2.79 28.03 -6.06
N PHE A 174 2.99 26.79 -6.53
CA PHE A 174 1.89 25.93 -6.92
C PHE A 174 1.22 25.30 -5.66
N PRO A 175 -0.12 25.28 -5.61
CA PRO A 175 -0.83 24.59 -4.53
C PRO A 175 -0.65 23.07 -4.66
N LEU A 176 -0.34 22.40 -3.57
CA LEU A 176 -0.27 20.93 -3.53
C LEU A 176 -1.61 20.29 -3.16
N ASP A 177 -2.47 21.03 -2.48
CA ASP A 177 -3.77 20.55 -2.04
C ASP A 177 -4.83 20.78 -3.13
N VAL A 178 -4.74 19.96 -4.17
CA VAL A 178 -5.66 19.97 -5.30
C VAL A 178 -6.61 18.78 -5.15
N ALA A 179 -7.90 19.05 -5.10
CA ALA A 179 -8.92 18.01 -5.08
C ALA A 179 -9.12 17.39 -6.48
N PRO A 180 -9.51 16.11 -6.58
CA PRO A 180 -9.73 15.46 -7.89
C PRO A 180 -10.68 16.22 -8.80
N GLU A 181 -11.73 16.84 -8.26
CA GLU A 181 -12.71 17.66 -8.98
C GLU A 181 -12.15 18.95 -9.56
N ASP A 182 -11.07 19.49 -9.00
CA ASP A 182 -10.43 20.71 -9.50
C ASP A 182 -9.44 20.49 -10.65
N VAL A 183 -9.00 19.26 -10.85
CA VAL A 183 -7.97 18.91 -11.85
C VAL A 183 -8.39 19.32 -13.24
N ARG A 184 -9.66 19.07 -13.62
CA ARG A 184 -10.19 19.46 -14.94
C ARG A 184 -10.11 20.97 -15.15
N ARG A 185 -10.55 21.76 -14.20
CA ARG A 185 -10.52 23.23 -14.26
C ARG A 185 -9.08 23.75 -14.43
N LEU A 186 -8.13 23.21 -13.67
CA LEU A 186 -6.72 23.58 -13.78
C LEU A 186 -6.13 23.26 -15.16
N LEU A 187 -6.49 22.11 -15.74
CA LEU A 187 -6.07 21.75 -17.09
C LEU A 187 -6.67 22.68 -18.15
N ASP A 188 -7.93 23.06 -18.01
CA ASP A 188 -8.60 23.93 -18.97
C ASP A 188 -8.08 25.37 -18.89
N GLU A 189 -7.73 25.85 -17.70
CA GLU A 189 -7.22 27.22 -17.48
C GLU A 189 -5.71 27.34 -17.73
N ARG A 190 -4.90 26.30 -17.44
CA ARG A 190 -3.44 26.42 -17.32
C ARG A 190 -2.67 25.31 -18.05
N ASN A 191 -3.33 24.39 -18.68
CA ASN A 191 -2.74 23.18 -19.28
C ASN A 191 -1.92 22.33 -18.31
N PHE A 192 -2.02 22.58 -16.99
CA PHE A 192 -1.20 21.90 -15.98
C PHE A 192 -2.00 21.62 -14.72
N ALA A 193 -1.92 20.36 -14.26
CA ALA A 193 -2.39 19.96 -12.93
C ALA A 193 -1.36 19.06 -12.26
N PHE A 194 -1.12 19.28 -10.96
CA PHE A 194 -0.24 18.44 -10.16
C PHE A 194 -1.05 17.54 -9.23
N LEU A 195 -0.89 16.23 -9.39
CA LEU A 195 -1.50 15.24 -8.53
C LEU A 195 -0.52 14.88 -7.41
N PHE A 196 -0.72 15.47 -6.25
CA PHE A 196 0.10 15.17 -5.08
C PHE A 196 -0.23 13.77 -4.55
N ALA A 197 0.71 12.84 -4.61
CA ALA A 197 0.50 11.42 -4.33
C ALA A 197 -0.25 11.11 -3.03
N PRO A 198 -0.01 11.79 -1.88
CA PRO A 198 -0.78 11.56 -0.66
C PRO A 198 -2.29 11.83 -0.78
N ASN A 199 -2.70 12.75 -1.65
CA ASN A 199 -4.12 13.10 -1.86
C ASN A 199 -4.81 12.10 -2.78
N PHE A 200 -4.07 11.55 -3.76
CA PHE A 200 -4.61 10.64 -4.75
C PHE A 200 -4.45 9.16 -4.38
N HIS A 201 -3.53 8.85 -3.49
CA HIS A 201 -3.28 7.48 -2.99
C HIS A 201 -3.32 7.42 -1.46
N PRO A 202 -4.49 7.60 -0.83
CA PRO A 202 -4.61 7.66 0.64
C PRO A 202 -4.16 6.36 1.33
N ALA A 203 -4.25 5.21 0.66
CA ALA A 203 -3.79 3.92 1.20
C ALA A 203 -2.28 3.89 1.49
N PHE A 204 -1.47 4.67 0.77
CA PHE A 204 -0.03 4.75 1.04
C PHE A 204 0.32 5.47 2.33
N ARG A 205 -0.64 6.14 2.98
CA ARG A 205 -0.48 6.73 4.31
C ARG A 205 -0.11 5.68 5.36
N ASN A 206 -0.62 4.46 5.22
CA ASN A 206 -0.31 3.34 6.10
C ASN A 206 1.08 2.74 5.85
N VAL A 207 1.58 2.84 4.63
CA VAL A 207 2.87 2.27 4.20
C VAL A 207 4.03 3.26 4.37
N GLY A 208 3.75 4.54 4.23
CA GLY A 208 4.75 5.62 4.24
C GLY A 208 5.66 5.63 5.48
N PRO A 209 5.13 5.58 6.71
CA PRO A 209 5.94 5.54 7.93
C PRO A 209 6.90 4.34 7.95
N ILE A 210 6.40 3.16 7.60
CA ILE A 210 7.17 1.90 7.58
C ILE A 210 8.32 2.00 6.58
N ARG A 211 8.07 2.52 5.37
CA ARG A 211 9.11 2.73 4.35
C ARG A 211 10.20 3.69 4.82
N ARG A 212 9.83 4.77 5.53
CA ARG A 212 10.81 5.72 6.09
C ARG A 212 11.67 5.07 7.18
N GLU A 213 11.04 4.28 8.05
CA GLU A 213 11.74 3.57 9.13
C GLU A 213 12.69 2.50 8.59
N LEU A 214 12.28 1.76 7.56
CA LEU A 214 13.13 0.78 6.89
C LEU A 214 14.35 1.42 6.19
N GLY A 215 14.23 2.64 5.66
CA GLY A 215 15.31 3.35 4.99
C GLY A 215 15.83 2.69 3.71
N ILE A 216 15.11 1.72 3.14
CA ILE A 216 15.51 0.95 1.95
C ILE A 216 14.50 1.10 0.82
N ARG A 217 14.93 0.81 -0.41
CA ARG A 217 14.01 0.67 -1.53
C ARG A 217 13.15 -0.57 -1.35
N THR A 218 11.87 -0.45 -1.65
CA THR A 218 10.89 -1.53 -1.60
C THR A 218 10.12 -1.57 -2.92
N LEU A 219 9.28 -2.57 -3.12
CA LEU A 219 8.34 -2.66 -4.24
C LEU A 219 7.59 -1.33 -4.50
N PHE A 220 7.23 -0.60 -3.46
CA PHE A 220 6.54 0.70 -3.61
C PHE A 220 7.38 1.81 -4.27
N ASN A 221 8.68 1.64 -4.42
CA ASN A 221 9.50 2.55 -5.23
C ASN A 221 9.43 2.22 -6.73
N LEU A 222 8.95 1.03 -7.07
CA LEU A 222 8.76 0.60 -8.46
C LEU A 222 7.36 0.96 -8.97
N LEU A 223 6.40 1.17 -8.06
CA LEU A 223 5.00 1.49 -8.39
C LEU A 223 4.76 2.98 -8.65
N GLY A 224 5.69 3.84 -8.23
CA GLY A 224 5.57 5.31 -8.30
C GLY A 224 6.32 5.93 -9.46
#